data_65b4850b41c5ee09b54df3d250d89737
#
_entry.id   65b4850b41c5ee09b54df3d250d89737
#
_cell.length_a   1.000
_cell.length_b   1.000
_cell.length_c   1.000
_cell.angle_alpha   90.00
_cell.angle_beta   90.00
_cell.angle_gamma   90.00
#
_symmetry.space_group_name_H-M   'P 1'
#
loop_
_entity.id
_entity.type
_entity.pdbx_description
1 polymer ?
#
loop_
_entity_poly.entity_id
_entity_poly.type
_entity_poly.pdbx_seq_one_letter_code
_entity_poly.pdbx_strand_id
1 'polypeptide(L)'
;FAYCRALTSIELPDALTFLRSQAFRECTGLTEITLPASLQYCDYPFYNCSNIKRINCYASVPPTLEGNRDILYNVDKSTCELLVPFWSVNNYKLTPGWDAFPVINPSEYEIDRINIRGKLTLAEGIRPTLQPSVSVFDNGHFAVKGTDAFSMKKYTQSHVLAMYANSSNYDRSQYTSLISESTAMRADSVIYTMSAWGEVWMYLSFPFDVKVSDIEVSDGGLYAIRKYDGATRAQGGTNNWKDMTDDSMLHAGEGYIIQFNKNVNRFALKAINNDNKNRLFSGNALSRELGEYISEFAHNRSWNFVGNPYPCYFDIRYMNYTAPVTVWNGRGYMAISPEDDILKPMQAFFVQKPVDMDAITFLPEGRQMDTSIRARMAVRTAAVESNRTIYNLALASSEYTDNTRIVVNPAMSMGYDM
;
A
#
# COMPACT_ATOMS: atom_id res chain seq x y z
N PHE A 1 -27.68 2.84 38.40
CA PHE A 1 -28.99 2.88 37.69
C PHE A 1 -29.76 1.55 37.79
N ALA A 2 -29.42 0.69 38.78
CA ALA A 2 -30.13 -0.56 38.92
C ALA A 2 -31.65 -0.33 39.10
N TYR A 3 -32.45 -1.19 38.44
CA TYR A 3 -33.92 -1.17 38.46
C TYR A 3 -34.56 0.04 37.75
N CYS A 4 -33.80 0.82 36.97
CA CYS A 4 -34.39 1.91 36.17
C CYS A 4 -35.12 1.35 34.94
N ARG A 5 -36.27 0.70 35.13
CA ARG A 5 -37.00 -0.01 34.06
C ARG A 5 -37.54 0.90 32.96
N ALA A 6 -37.71 2.18 33.23
CA ALA A 6 -38.15 3.19 32.26
C ALA A 6 -36.98 3.83 31.50
N LEU A 7 -35.72 3.47 31.81
CA LEU A 7 -34.55 3.99 31.11
C LEU A 7 -34.46 3.37 29.72
N THR A 8 -34.65 4.17 28.66
CA THR A 8 -34.64 3.70 27.27
C THR A 8 -33.28 3.92 26.57
N SER A 9 -32.53 4.92 27.05
CA SER A 9 -31.20 5.22 26.53
C SER A 9 -30.31 5.82 27.61
N ILE A 10 -28.98 5.67 27.46
CA ILE A 10 -27.99 6.31 28.31
C ILE A 10 -26.71 6.53 27.51
N GLU A 11 -26.15 7.72 27.68
CA GLU A 11 -24.81 8.04 27.16
C GLU A 11 -23.76 7.78 28.23
N LEU A 12 -22.82 6.91 27.97
CA LEU A 12 -21.70 6.66 28.86
C LEU A 12 -20.55 7.62 28.51
N PRO A 13 -19.83 8.17 29.52
CA PRO A 13 -18.71 9.08 29.26
C PRO A 13 -17.62 8.44 28.42
N ASP A 14 -17.03 9.18 27.47
CA ASP A 14 -15.95 8.70 26.61
C ASP A 14 -14.68 8.28 27.37
N ALA A 15 -14.47 8.78 28.58
CA ALA A 15 -13.33 8.43 29.44
C ALA A 15 -13.60 7.25 30.39
N LEU A 16 -14.76 6.57 30.27
CA LEU A 16 -15.14 5.47 31.14
C LEU A 16 -14.28 4.24 30.87
N THR A 17 -13.51 3.79 31.86
CA THR A 17 -12.62 2.63 31.75
C THR A 17 -13.17 1.38 32.43
N PHE A 18 -14.09 1.52 33.40
CA PHE A 18 -14.64 0.43 34.18
C PHE A 18 -16.17 0.51 34.25
N LEU A 19 -16.83 -0.55 33.88
CA LEU A 19 -18.28 -0.69 34.05
C LEU A 19 -18.56 -1.80 35.06
N ARG A 20 -18.88 -1.37 36.28
CA ARG A 20 -18.96 -2.27 37.45
C ARG A 20 -20.23 -3.10 37.48
N SER A 21 -20.17 -4.12 38.32
CA SER A 21 -21.24 -5.10 38.56
C SER A 21 -22.61 -4.45 38.73
N GLN A 22 -23.53 -4.93 37.90
CA GLN A 22 -24.96 -4.59 38.00
C GLN A 22 -25.29 -3.09 37.89
N ALA A 23 -24.41 -2.29 37.29
CA ALA A 23 -24.62 -0.84 37.19
C ALA A 23 -25.97 -0.46 36.56
N PHE A 24 -26.46 -1.30 35.64
CA PHE A 24 -27.76 -1.17 34.94
C PHE A 24 -28.64 -2.40 35.13
N ARG A 25 -28.51 -3.08 36.27
CA ARG A 25 -29.33 -4.26 36.56
C ARG A 25 -30.81 -3.98 36.36
N GLU A 26 -31.51 -4.87 35.63
CA GLU A 26 -32.97 -4.79 35.38
C GLU A 26 -33.44 -3.46 34.73
N CYS A 27 -32.55 -2.81 33.98
CA CYS A 27 -32.99 -1.69 33.14
C CYS A 27 -33.63 -2.24 31.85
N THR A 28 -34.87 -2.78 32.03
CA THR A 28 -35.57 -3.48 30.93
C THR A 28 -36.08 -2.53 29.84
N GLY A 29 -36.03 -1.22 30.03
CA GLY A 29 -36.30 -0.24 28.98
C GLY A 29 -35.18 -0.09 27.95
N LEU A 30 -33.95 -0.47 28.30
CA LEU A 30 -32.80 -0.36 27.36
C LEU A 30 -32.95 -1.37 26.23
N THR A 31 -32.90 -0.88 24.99
CA THR A 31 -32.90 -1.69 23.77
C THR A 31 -31.56 -1.70 23.07
N GLU A 32 -30.76 -0.68 23.33
CA GLU A 32 -29.42 -0.49 22.77
C GLU A 32 -28.49 0.14 23.81
N ILE A 33 -27.19 -0.22 23.74
CA ILE A 33 -26.17 0.39 24.59
C ILE A 33 -24.89 0.62 23.78
N THR A 34 -24.28 1.78 24.01
CA THR A 34 -22.99 2.14 23.44
C THR A 34 -21.91 2.12 24.53
N LEU A 35 -20.85 1.31 24.32
CA LEU A 35 -19.71 1.17 25.20
C LEU A 35 -18.52 1.96 24.59
N PRO A 36 -17.91 2.90 25.34
CA PRO A 36 -16.89 3.79 24.80
C PRO A 36 -15.57 3.07 24.48
N ALA A 37 -14.75 3.68 23.63
CA ALA A 37 -13.45 3.15 23.19
C ALA A 37 -12.44 2.97 24.34
N SER A 38 -12.58 3.75 25.40
CA SER A 38 -11.74 3.71 26.61
C SER A 38 -12.03 2.55 27.54
N LEU A 39 -13.16 1.83 27.34
CA LEU A 39 -13.60 0.79 28.25
C LEU A 39 -12.65 -0.40 28.26
N GLN A 40 -12.14 -0.76 29.44
CA GLN A 40 -11.18 -1.84 29.64
C GLN A 40 -11.77 -3.04 30.40
N TYR A 41 -12.76 -2.79 31.27
CA TYR A 41 -13.34 -3.80 32.13
C TYR A 41 -14.86 -3.70 32.21
N CYS A 42 -15.52 -4.88 32.16
CA CYS A 42 -16.95 -5.06 32.41
C CYS A 42 -17.17 -6.19 33.41
N ASP A 43 -18.01 -5.91 34.43
CA ASP A 43 -18.43 -6.94 35.39
C ASP A 43 -19.96 -7.05 35.32
N TYR A 44 -20.51 -7.87 34.41
CA TYR A 44 -21.96 -8.09 34.15
C TYR A 44 -22.86 -6.90 34.44
N PRO A 45 -22.61 -5.74 33.83
CA PRO A 45 -23.29 -4.49 34.17
C PRO A 45 -24.79 -4.50 33.80
N PHE A 46 -25.18 -5.30 32.79
CA PHE A 46 -26.55 -5.32 32.23
C PHE A 46 -27.31 -6.58 32.64
N TYR A 47 -27.12 -7.01 33.91
CA TYR A 47 -27.84 -8.17 34.46
C TYR A 47 -29.37 -8.01 34.31
N ASN A 48 -30.02 -9.00 33.65
CA ASN A 48 -31.48 -9.00 33.40
C ASN A 48 -31.99 -7.82 32.55
N CYS A 49 -31.19 -7.20 31.73
CA CYS A 49 -31.65 -6.20 30.74
C CYS A 49 -32.20 -6.92 29.50
N SER A 50 -33.36 -7.58 29.63
CA SER A 50 -33.90 -8.54 28.65
C SER A 50 -34.23 -7.97 27.28
N ASN A 51 -34.30 -6.65 27.12
CA ASN A 51 -34.70 -6.01 25.88
C ASN A 51 -33.51 -5.45 25.06
N ILE A 52 -32.29 -5.61 25.54
CA ILE A 52 -31.11 -5.20 24.74
C ILE A 52 -31.02 -6.07 23.49
N LYS A 53 -31.10 -5.42 22.33
CA LYS A 53 -30.99 -6.02 20.98
C LYS A 53 -29.72 -5.63 20.26
N ARG A 54 -29.03 -4.57 20.74
CA ARG A 54 -27.79 -4.07 20.12
C ARG A 54 -26.79 -3.57 21.16
N ILE A 55 -25.57 -3.96 21.00
CA ILE A 55 -24.40 -3.41 21.71
C ILE A 55 -23.43 -2.84 20.70
N ASN A 56 -23.20 -1.53 20.77
CA ASN A 56 -22.09 -0.88 20.03
C ASN A 56 -20.88 -0.80 20.94
N CYS A 57 -19.87 -1.63 20.75
CA CYS A 57 -18.66 -1.60 21.56
C CYS A 57 -17.50 -0.98 20.79
N TYR A 58 -17.05 0.19 21.25
CA TYR A 58 -16.05 1.01 20.59
C TYR A 58 -14.60 0.65 20.96
N ALA A 59 -14.40 -0.22 21.91
CA ALA A 59 -13.09 -0.65 22.30
C ALA A 59 -12.41 -1.49 21.19
N SER A 60 -11.20 -1.11 20.80
CA SER A 60 -10.39 -1.85 19.81
C SER A 60 -9.85 -3.16 20.36
N VAL A 61 -9.71 -3.25 21.66
CA VAL A 61 -9.38 -4.48 22.40
C VAL A 61 -10.62 -4.86 23.21
N PRO A 62 -11.12 -6.11 23.12
CA PRO A 62 -12.28 -6.52 23.88
C PRO A 62 -12.09 -6.24 25.37
N PRO A 63 -13.01 -5.51 26.04
CA PRO A 63 -12.92 -5.29 27.47
C PRO A 63 -12.90 -6.62 28.22
N THR A 64 -12.04 -6.71 29.24
CA THR A 64 -11.96 -7.89 30.10
C THR A 64 -13.27 -8.09 30.85
N LEU A 65 -13.82 -9.30 30.77
CA LEU A 65 -15.00 -9.69 31.55
C LEU A 65 -14.53 -10.33 32.86
N GLU A 66 -14.84 -9.73 34.00
CA GLU A 66 -14.37 -10.22 35.29
C GLU A 66 -15.04 -11.57 35.65
N GLY A 67 -14.19 -12.54 36.03
CA GLY A 67 -14.66 -13.87 36.45
C GLY A 67 -15.27 -14.72 35.33
N ASN A 68 -14.89 -14.49 34.05
CA ASN A 68 -15.53 -15.11 32.87
C ASN A 68 -17.04 -14.92 32.81
N ARG A 69 -17.52 -13.85 33.40
CA ARG A 69 -18.94 -13.55 33.46
C ARG A 69 -19.37 -12.74 32.26
N ASP A 70 -20.44 -13.18 31.72
CA ASP A 70 -21.09 -12.61 30.57
C ASP A 70 -21.57 -11.17 30.79
N ILE A 71 -21.25 -10.28 29.85
CA ILE A 71 -21.71 -8.89 29.89
C ILE A 71 -23.24 -8.78 29.92
N LEU A 72 -23.95 -9.72 29.28
CA LEU A 72 -25.40 -9.83 29.23
C LEU A 72 -25.90 -11.07 29.98
N TYR A 73 -25.54 -11.19 31.24
CA TYR A 73 -26.04 -12.31 32.06
C TYR A 73 -27.57 -12.35 32.08
N ASN A 74 -28.13 -13.54 31.76
CA ASN A 74 -29.56 -13.77 31.67
C ASN A 74 -30.29 -12.96 30.58
N VAL A 75 -29.63 -12.67 29.48
CA VAL A 75 -30.19 -12.07 28.28
C VAL A 75 -29.99 -13.01 27.09
N ASP A 76 -31.00 -13.10 26.22
CA ASP A 76 -30.92 -13.91 25.02
C ASP A 76 -29.99 -13.26 23.98
N LYS A 77 -28.75 -13.76 23.90
CA LYS A 77 -27.75 -13.27 22.95
C LYS A 77 -28.03 -13.71 21.51
N SER A 78 -28.81 -14.74 21.28
CA SER A 78 -29.14 -15.22 19.95
C SER A 78 -29.83 -14.16 19.08
N THR A 79 -30.43 -13.16 19.72
CA THR A 79 -31.11 -12.04 19.06
C THR A 79 -30.45 -10.68 19.32
N CYS A 80 -29.30 -10.66 20.01
CA CYS A 80 -28.56 -9.43 20.32
C CYS A 80 -27.41 -9.24 19.32
N GLU A 81 -27.42 -8.15 18.62
CA GLU A 81 -26.37 -7.76 17.68
C GLU A 81 -25.21 -7.11 18.44
N LEU A 82 -23.98 -7.62 18.24
CA LEU A 82 -22.77 -6.99 18.74
C LEU A 82 -22.03 -6.32 17.57
N LEU A 83 -21.89 -5.00 17.68
CA LEU A 83 -21.16 -4.18 16.72
C LEU A 83 -19.82 -3.76 17.33
N VAL A 84 -18.72 -4.09 16.65
CA VAL A 84 -17.36 -3.80 17.11
C VAL A 84 -16.54 -3.19 15.98
N PRO A 85 -15.44 -2.48 16.27
CA PRO A 85 -14.55 -1.99 15.22
C PRO A 85 -14.12 -3.13 14.28
N PHE A 86 -14.18 -2.92 12.98
CA PHE A 86 -14.01 -4.00 11.99
C PHE A 86 -12.65 -4.73 12.12
N TRP A 87 -11.59 -4.01 12.48
CA TRP A 87 -10.27 -4.60 12.75
C TRP A 87 -10.22 -5.43 14.03
N SER A 88 -11.21 -5.28 14.90
CA SER A 88 -11.30 -5.99 16.18
C SER A 88 -12.21 -7.21 16.12
N VAL A 89 -12.96 -7.43 15.04
CA VAL A 89 -13.93 -8.52 14.91
C VAL A 89 -13.34 -9.88 15.29
N ASN A 90 -12.14 -10.19 14.79
CA ASN A 90 -11.47 -11.46 15.10
C ASN A 90 -11.09 -11.55 16.59
N ASN A 91 -10.66 -10.45 17.19
CA ASN A 91 -10.33 -10.42 18.61
C ASN A 91 -11.56 -10.71 19.46
N TYR A 92 -12.70 -10.10 19.14
CA TYR A 92 -13.97 -10.36 19.85
C TYR A 92 -14.45 -11.79 19.65
N LYS A 93 -14.36 -12.35 18.44
CA LYS A 93 -14.71 -13.76 18.15
C LYS A 93 -13.83 -14.77 18.88
N LEU A 94 -12.62 -14.40 19.29
CA LEU A 94 -11.69 -15.26 19.99
C LEU A 94 -11.64 -14.99 21.51
N THR A 95 -12.34 -13.95 21.99
CA THR A 95 -12.33 -13.59 23.41
C THR A 95 -13.52 -14.22 24.13
N PRO A 96 -13.28 -15.07 25.15
CA PRO A 96 -14.34 -15.72 25.91
C PRO A 96 -15.36 -14.73 26.49
N GLY A 97 -16.64 -15.04 26.33
CA GLY A 97 -17.77 -14.21 26.73
C GLY A 97 -18.23 -13.20 25.67
N TRP A 98 -17.33 -12.68 24.86
CA TRP A 98 -17.68 -11.91 23.65
C TRP A 98 -17.97 -12.82 22.46
N ASP A 99 -17.33 -13.99 22.37
CA ASP A 99 -17.57 -15.04 21.37
C ASP A 99 -18.98 -15.66 21.43
N ALA A 100 -19.69 -15.42 22.52
CA ALA A 100 -21.05 -15.91 22.72
C ALA A 100 -22.12 -15.22 21.85
N PHE A 101 -21.79 -14.10 21.21
CA PHE A 101 -22.69 -13.43 20.27
C PHE A 101 -22.65 -14.11 18.91
N PRO A 102 -23.80 -14.55 18.35
CA PRO A 102 -23.83 -15.27 17.06
C PRO A 102 -23.46 -14.38 15.88
N VAL A 103 -23.68 -13.09 16.02
CA VAL A 103 -23.42 -12.09 14.98
C VAL A 103 -22.56 -10.98 15.57
N ILE A 104 -21.29 -10.94 15.17
CA ILE A 104 -20.37 -9.86 15.47
C ILE A 104 -20.18 -9.08 14.18
N ASN A 105 -20.95 -8.01 14.02
CA ASN A 105 -20.83 -7.14 12.86
C ASN A 105 -19.87 -5.98 13.16
N PRO A 106 -19.12 -5.52 12.16
CA PRO A 106 -18.40 -4.27 12.28
C PRO A 106 -19.39 -3.13 12.55
N SER A 107 -19.10 -2.33 13.57
CA SER A 107 -19.89 -1.12 13.81
C SER A 107 -19.74 -0.15 12.64
N GLU A 108 -20.81 0.56 12.31
CA GLU A 108 -20.79 1.69 11.39
C GLU A 108 -20.16 2.90 12.08
N TYR A 109 -18.84 2.83 12.33
CA TYR A 109 -18.12 3.96 12.91
C TYR A 109 -17.75 4.98 11.87
N GLU A 110 -17.98 6.22 12.18
CA GLU A 110 -17.22 7.31 11.63
C GLU A 110 -15.82 7.31 12.24
N ILE A 111 -14.87 6.60 11.59
CA ILE A 111 -13.47 6.74 11.91
C ILE A 111 -12.94 7.89 11.09
N ASP A 112 -12.58 8.96 11.77
CA ASP A 112 -12.04 10.15 11.09
C ASP A 112 -10.67 9.89 10.47
N ARG A 113 -9.89 8.95 11.03
CA ARG A 113 -8.54 8.67 10.55
C ARG A 113 -8.08 7.23 10.82
N ILE A 114 -7.49 6.60 9.80
CA ILE A 114 -6.75 5.34 9.92
C ILE A 114 -5.28 5.60 9.62
N ASN A 115 -4.39 5.19 10.54
CA ASN A 115 -2.94 5.25 10.37
C ASN A 115 -2.39 3.84 10.19
N ILE A 116 -1.82 3.54 9.02
CA ILE A 116 -1.28 2.22 8.66
C ILE A 116 0.24 2.29 8.72
N ARG A 117 0.85 1.51 9.63
CA ARG A 117 2.32 1.35 9.75
C ARG A 117 2.78 -0.09 9.50
N GLY A 118 1.88 -0.95 9.08
CA GLY A 118 2.09 -2.35 8.73
C GLY A 118 1.22 -2.71 7.54
N LYS A 119 0.81 -3.96 7.43
CA LYS A 119 -0.04 -4.42 6.32
C LYS A 119 -1.50 -4.41 6.75
N LEU A 120 -2.35 -3.68 6.02
CA LEU A 120 -3.79 -3.74 6.12
C LEU A 120 -4.35 -4.21 4.77
N THR A 121 -5.05 -5.33 4.78
CA THR A 121 -5.80 -5.81 3.62
C THR A 121 -7.27 -5.88 3.98
N LEU A 122 -8.10 -5.17 3.25
CA LEU A 122 -9.54 -5.34 3.29
C LEU A 122 -9.88 -6.48 2.33
N ALA A 123 -10.34 -7.60 2.89
CA ALA A 123 -10.71 -8.77 2.11
C ALA A 123 -12.02 -8.54 1.32
N GLU A 124 -12.24 -9.35 0.30
CA GLU A 124 -13.50 -9.36 -0.44
C GLU A 124 -14.69 -9.63 0.49
N GLY A 125 -15.80 -8.94 0.27
CA GLY A 125 -17.00 -9.01 1.10
C GLY A 125 -16.97 -8.17 2.36
N ILE A 126 -15.81 -7.56 2.73
CA ILE A 126 -15.74 -6.59 3.79
C ILE A 126 -16.17 -5.23 3.25
N ARG A 127 -17.34 -4.75 3.69
CA ARG A 127 -17.90 -3.44 3.33
C ARG A 127 -17.85 -2.52 4.55
N PRO A 128 -16.70 -1.97 4.92
CA PRO A 128 -16.68 -0.99 5.98
C PRO A 128 -17.41 0.26 5.50
N THR A 129 -18.40 0.69 6.24
CA THR A 129 -19.03 2.01 6.09
C THR A 129 -18.12 3.14 6.56
N LEU A 130 -16.84 2.82 6.68
CA LEU A 130 -15.79 3.76 7.09
C LEU A 130 -15.64 4.86 6.05
N GLN A 131 -15.64 6.09 6.50
CA GLN A 131 -15.35 7.26 5.68
C GLN A 131 -14.15 8.04 6.24
N PRO A 132 -13.03 7.36 6.60
CA PRO A 132 -11.89 8.03 7.21
C PRO A 132 -10.95 8.64 6.20
N SER A 133 -10.14 9.57 6.66
CA SER A 133 -8.84 9.79 6.02
C SER A 133 -7.91 8.63 6.35
N VAL A 134 -7.26 8.07 5.34
CA VAL A 134 -6.29 6.97 5.51
C VAL A 134 -4.89 7.50 5.28
N SER A 135 -4.00 7.27 6.26
CA SER A 135 -2.59 7.61 6.14
C SER A 135 -1.75 6.33 6.21
N VAL A 136 -0.96 6.08 5.18
CA VAL A 136 -0.04 4.95 5.10
C VAL A 136 1.38 5.49 5.29
N PHE A 137 2.03 5.08 6.37
CA PHE A 137 3.37 5.53 6.74
C PHE A 137 4.44 4.50 6.34
N ASP A 138 5.68 4.85 6.54
CA ASP A 138 6.87 4.07 6.20
C ASP A 138 6.69 2.56 6.39
N ASN A 139 6.95 1.79 5.33
CA ASN A 139 6.69 0.35 5.25
C ASN A 139 5.23 -0.07 5.48
N GLY A 140 4.30 0.88 5.48
CA GLY A 140 2.88 0.58 5.52
C GLY A 140 2.38 0.14 4.16
N HIS A 141 1.46 -0.83 4.15
CA HIS A 141 0.87 -1.38 2.93
C HIS A 141 -0.63 -1.44 3.08
N PHE A 142 -1.35 -0.87 2.13
CA PHE A 142 -2.80 -0.87 2.11
C PHE A 142 -3.32 -1.56 0.85
N ALA A 143 -4.16 -2.57 1.03
CA ALA A 143 -4.80 -3.25 -0.08
C ALA A 143 -6.31 -3.38 0.14
N VAL A 144 -7.07 -3.18 -0.94
CA VAL A 144 -8.52 -3.41 -1.00
C VAL A 144 -8.75 -4.50 -2.04
N LYS A 145 -9.32 -5.63 -1.61
CA LYS A 145 -9.61 -6.81 -2.44
C LYS A 145 -11.05 -6.82 -2.90
N GLY A 146 -11.28 -7.43 -4.06
CA GLY A 146 -12.61 -7.59 -4.64
C GLY A 146 -13.20 -6.29 -5.19
N THR A 147 -14.47 -6.36 -5.57
CA THR A 147 -15.20 -5.27 -6.22
C THR A 147 -15.97 -4.37 -5.25
N ASP A 148 -15.90 -4.66 -3.96
CA ASP A 148 -16.66 -3.94 -2.94
C ASP A 148 -16.19 -2.49 -2.80
N ALA A 149 -17.15 -1.59 -2.58
CA ALA A 149 -16.87 -0.18 -2.43
C ALA A 149 -16.25 0.10 -1.05
N PHE A 150 -15.06 0.71 -1.09
CA PHE A 150 -14.48 1.35 0.09
C PHE A 150 -14.51 2.86 -0.13
N SER A 151 -15.26 3.58 0.70
CA SER A 151 -15.40 5.02 0.57
C SER A 151 -14.66 5.75 1.68
N MET A 152 -13.79 6.68 1.29
CA MET A 152 -13.14 7.65 2.18
C MET A 152 -13.81 9.02 2.08
N LYS A 153 -15.07 9.06 1.66
CA LYS A 153 -15.79 10.29 1.36
C LYS A 153 -16.84 10.58 2.42
N LYS A 154 -16.81 11.75 3.03
CA LYS A 154 -17.83 12.24 3.95
C LYS A 154 -18.49 13.51 3.41
N TYR A 155 -19.77 13.73 3.74
CA TYR A 155 -20.55 14.84 3.18
C TYR A 155 -20.07 16.24 3.58
N THR A 156 -19.28 16.37 4.65
CA THR A 156 -18.92 17.67 5.24
C THR A 156 -17.42 17.96 5.37
N GLN A 157 -16.55 16.99 5.10
CA GLN A 157 -15.10 17.14 5.23
C GLN A 157 -14.38 16.39 4.12
N SER A 158 -13.28 16.98 3.62
CA SER A 158 -12.40 16.34 2.66
C SER A 158 -11.67 15.16 3.31
N HIS A 159 -11.73 13.97 2.69
CA HIS A 159 -11.06 12.77 3.16
C HIS A 159 -9.95 12.39 2.21
N VAL A 160 -8.77 12.21 2.76
CA VAL A 160 -7.52 12.07 2.02
C VAL A 160 -6.94 10.68 2.26
N LEU A 161 -6.54 10.00 1.18
CA LEU A 161 -5.61 8.90 1.24
C LEU A 161 -4.20 9.47 1.07
N ALA A 162 -3.41 9.43 2.13
CA ALA A 162 -2.04 9.93 2.13
C ALA A 162 -1.04 8.78 2.25
N MET A 163 -0.08 8.75 1.32
CA MET A 163 0.99 7.77 1.26
C MET A 163 2.30 8.48 1.61
N TYR A 164 2.97 8.06 2.68
CA TYR A 164 4.22 8.66 3.14
C TYR A 164 5.36 7.66 2.97
N ALA A 165 6.21 7.86 1.97
CA ALA A 165 7.41 7.07 1.78
C ALA A 165 8.65 7.84 2.23
N ASN A 166 9.51 7.22 3.00
CA ASN A 166 10.82 7.74 3.34
C ASN A 166 11.86 7.09 2.43
N SER A 167 11.99 7.62 1.23
CA SER A 167 12.77 7.01 0.15
C SER A 167 14.14 7.66 -0.09
N SER A 168 14.65 8.39 0.90
CA SER A 168 15.90 9.14 0.74
C SER A 168 17.14 8.28 0.50
N ASN A 169 17.06 6.96 0.65
CA ASN A 169 18.17 6.03 0.45
C ASN A 169 17.82 4.94 -0.56
N TYR A 170 18.63 4.78 -1.58
CA TYR A 170 18.47 3.75 -2.60
C TYR A 170 18.42 2.32 -2.02
N ASP A 171 19.13 2.07 -0.91
CA ASP A 171 19.21 0.75 -0.27
C ASP A 171 18.28 0.57 0.94
N ARG A 172 17.75 1.67 1.49
CA ARG A 172 16.97 1.66 2.74
C ARG A 172 15.64 2.38 2.63
N SER A 173 15.22 2.66 1.42
CA SER A 173 13.97 3.36 1.18
C SER A 173 12.81 2.54 1.68
N GLN A 174 12.05 3.16 2.55
CA GLN A 174 10.82 2.62 3.09
C GLN A 174 9.69 3.06 2.19
N TYR A 175 9.25 2.17 1.30
CA TYR A 175 8.15 2.45 0.39
C TYR A 175 6.82 2.05 1.01
N THR A 176 5.82 2.88 0.79
CA THR A 176 4.43 2.54 1.03
C THR A 176 3.84 1.89 -0.21
N SER A 177 2.84 1.04 -0.03
CA SER A 177 2.14 0.40 -1.14
C SER A 177 0.65 0.61 -1.06
N LEU A 178 0.05 0.93 -2.20
CA LEU A 178 -1.39 0.96 -2.39
C LEU A 178 -1.77 0.00 -3.52
N ILE A 179 -2.63 -0.95 -3.20
CA ILE A 179 -3.23 -1.86 -4.19
C ILE A 179 -4.75 -1.80 -4.03
N SER A 180 -5.45 -1.50 -5.11
CA SER A 180 -6.91 -1.62 -5.16
C SER A 180 -7.33 -2.52 -6.31
N GLU A 181 -8.21 -3.45 -6.04
CA GLU A 181 -8.92 -4.25 -7.04
C GLU A 181 -10.33 -3.70 -7.26
N SER A 182 -10.75 -2.74 -6.44
CA SER A 182 -12.09 -2.17 -6.48
C SER A 182 -12.14 -0.89 -7.31
N THR A 183 -12.90 -0.90 -8.38
CA THR A 183 -13.25 0.31 -9.15
C THR A 183 -14.21 1.23 -8.39
N ALA A 184 -14.80 0.75 -7.32
CA ALA A 184 -15.73 1.50 -6.48
C ALA A 184 -15.04 2.26 -5.33
N MET A 185 -13.73 2.09 -5.15
CA MET A 185 -12.97 2.85 -4.17
C MET A 185 -13.05 4.35 -4.45
N ARG A 186 -13.27 5.16 -3.41
CA ARG A 186 -13.44 6.61 -3.51
C ARG A 186 -12.61 7.33 -2.47
N ALA A 187 -11.99 8.42 -2.89
CA ALA A 187 -11.35 9.41 -2.02
C ALA A 187 -11.55 10.80 -2.63
N ASP A 188 -11.55 11.84 -1.82
CA ASP A 188 -11.57 13.22 -2.35
C ASP A 188 -10.23 13.55 -3.00
N SER A 189 -9.12 13.13 -2.37
CA SER A 189 -7.80 13.22 -2.95
C SER A 189 -6.91 12.05 -2.51
N VAL A 190 -5.90 11.75 -3.34
CA VAL A 190 -4.81 10.84 -2.98
C VAL A 190 -3.51 11.63 -3.04
N ILE A 191 -2.75 11.60 -1.96
CA ILE A 191 -1.46 12.29 -1.87
C ILE A 191 -0.38 11.24 -1.69
N TYR A 192 0.59 11.22 -2.60
CA TYR A 192 1.79 10.40 -2.48
C TYR A 192 2.97 11.30 -2.13
N THR A 193 3.59 11.06 -0.99
CA THR A 193 4.71 11.88 -0.51
C THR A 193 5.98 11.06 -0.37
N MET A 194 7.10 11.67 -0.70
CA MET A 194 8.43 11.11 -0.53
C MET A 194 9.35 12.17 0.08
N SER A 195 10.37 11.74 0.80
CA SER A 195 11.53 12.56 1.13
C SER A 195 12.61 12.40 0.07
N ALA A 196 13.48 13.38 -0.08
CA ALA A 196 14.60 13.32 -1.02
C ALA A 196 15.85 13.99 -0.45
N TRP A 197 17.01 13.45 -0.83
CA TRP A 197 18.30 14.07 -0.58
C TRP A 197 18.59 15.11 -1.66
N GLY A 198 19.18 16.23 -1.26
CA GLY A 198 19.64 17.26 -2.16
C GLY A 198 20.82 16.77 -3.00
N GLU A 199 20.97 17.38 -4.17
CA GLU A 199 22.10 17.20 -5.10
C GLU A 199 22.29 15.77 -5.66
N VAL A 200 21.27 14.90 -5.45
CA VAL A 200 21.26 13.52 -5.98
C VAL A 200 20.12 13.35 -6.97
N TRP A 201 20.42 12.81 -8.15
CA TRP A 201 19.41 12.44 -9.12
C TRP A 201 18.68 11.17 -8.71
N MET A 202 17.37 11.27 -8.52
CA MET A 202 16.48 10.16 -8.28
C MET A 202 15.83 9.71 -9.58
N TYR A 203 15.73 8.42 -9.79
CA TYR A 203 15.17 7.78 -11.00
C TYR A 203 13.75 7.33 -10.70
N LEU A 204 12.76 8.07 -11.17
CA LEU A 204 11.37 7.89 -10.78
C LEU A 204 10.44 7.75 -11.99
N SER A 205 9.34 7.05 -11.78
CA SER A 205 8.14 7.05 -12.60
C SER A 205 6.97 7.49 -11.74
N PHE A 206 5.92 8.00 -12.37
CA PHE A 206 4.76 8.49 -11.64
C PHE A 206 3.56 7.55 -11.83
N PRO A 207 2.71 7.37 -10.81
CA PRO A 207 1.58 6.45 -10.89
C PRO A 207 0.36 7.02 -11.62
N PHE A 208 0.40 8.30 -11.97
CA PHE A 208 -0.61 9.04 -12.74
C PHE A 208 0.04 10.25 -13.42
N ASP A 209 -0.67 10.84 -14.36
CA ASP A 209 -0.17 12.03 -15.06
C ASP A 209 -0.19 13.24 -14.13
N VAL A 210 0.92 13.96 -14.06
CA VAL A 210 1.09 15.14 -13.22
C VAL A 210 1.84 16.25 -13.96
N LYS A 211 1.38 17.47 -13.83
CA LYS A 211 2.09 18.65 -14.34
C LYS A 211 3.29 18.94 -13.44
N VAL A 212 4.42 19.32 -14.01
CA VAL A 212 5.64 19.63 -13.23
C VAL A 212 5.33 20.66 -12.15
N SER A 213 4.63 21.75 -12.48
CA SER A 213 4.24 22.81 -11.54
C SER A 213 3.34 22.35 -10.39
N ASP A 214 2.69 21.19 -10.50
CA ASP A 214 1.77 20.67 -9.48
C ASP A 214 2.48 19.82 -8.40
N ILE A 215 3.78 19.63 -8.53
CA ILE A 215 4.59 18.95 -7.53
C ILE A 215 4.83 19.90 -6.36
N GLU A 216 4.31 19.54 -5.19
CA GLU A 216 4.53 20.33 -3.97
C GLU A 216 5.82 19.90 -3.28
N VAL A 217 6.65 20.88 -2.90
CA VAL A 217 7.91 20.62 -2.20
C VAL A 217 7.95 21.41 -0.89
N SER A 218 8.30 20.73 0.21
CA SER A 218 8.46 21.38 1.53
C SER A 218 9.76 22.19 1.60
N ASP A 219 9.82 23.02 2.64
CA ASP A 219 11.04 23.71 3.08
C ASP A 219 11.66 24.66 2.02
N GLY A 220 10.86 25.10 1.02
CA GLY A 220 11.36 25.96 -0.06
C GLY A 220 12.44 25.29 -0.91
N GLY A 221 12.36 23.96 -1.07
CA GLY A 221 13.22 23.20 -2.00
C GLY A 221 12.91 23.57 -3.44
N LEU A 222 13.95 23.73 -4.24
CA LEU A 222 13.84 23.83 -5.70
C LEU A 222 14.24 22.49 -6.31
N TYR A 223 13.66 22.17 -7.46
CA TYR A 223 13.92 20.92 -8.15
C TYR A 223 14.07 21.11 -9.64
N ALA A 224 14.78 20.17 -10.27
CA ALA A 224 14.88 20.03 -11.72
C ALA A 224 14.41 18.62 -12.08
N ILE A 225 13.65 18.50 -13.17
CA ILE A 225 13.21 17.23 -13.74
C ILE A 225 13.70 17.15 -15.16
N ARG A 226 14.16 15.95 -15.54
CA ARG A 226 14.62 15.66 -16.90
C ARG A 226 13.99 14.39 -17.42
N LYS A 227 13.71 14.42 -18.73
CA LYS A 227 13.27 13.28 -19.52
C LYS A 227 14.45 12.72 -20.31
N TYR A 228 14.48 11.41 -20.47
CA TYR A 228 15.50 10.74 -21.28
C TYR A 228 15.28 10.96 -22.78
N ASP A 229 16.37 11.19 -23.50
CA ASP A 229 16.41 11.36 -24.95
C ASP A 229 17.16 10.21 -25.64
N GLY A 230 16.43 9.17 -26.00
CA GLY A 230 16.95 8.01 -26.69
C GLY A 230 17.49 8.31 -28.10
N ALA A 231 16.94 9.34 -28.75
CA ALA A 231 17.41 9.77 -30.08
C ALA A 231 18.82 10.36 -30.01
N THR A 232 19.06 11.24 -29.05
CA THR A 232 20.42 11.79 -28.81
C THR A 232 21.43 10.68 -28.48
N ARG A 233 21.04 9.70 -27.66
CA ARG A 233 21.91 8.55 -27.37
C ARG A 233 22.23 7.73 -28.61
N ALA A 234 21.23 7.46 -29.45
CA ALA A 234 21.42 6.67 -30.66
C ALA A 234 22.43 7.29 -31.62
N GLN A 235 22.55 8.63 -31.61
CA GLN A 235 23.55 9.39 -32.38
C GLN A 235 24.92 9.48 -31.71
N GLY A 236 25.12 8.81 -30.57
CA GLY A 236 26.36 8.87 -29.81
C GLY A 236 26.55 10.12 -28.97
N GLY A 237 25.49 10.89 -28.76
CA GLY A 237 25.50 12.08 -27.90
C GLY A 237 25.66 11.71 -26.41
N THR A 238 26.30 12.60 -25.66
CA THR A 238 26.58 12.42 -24.22
C THR A 238 25.53 13.08 -23.32
N ASN A 239 24.81 14.09 -23.82
CA ASN A 239 23.73 14.74 -23.07
C ASN A 239 22.38 14.14 -23.45
N ASN A 240 22.07 13.00 -22.86
CA ASN A 240 20.87 12.21 -23.15
C ASN A 240 19.66 12.63 -22.30
N TRP A 241 19.68 13.81 -21.69
CA TRP A 241 18.63 14.30 -20.79
C TRP A 241 18.14 15.67 -21.23
N LYS A 242 16.84 15.83 -21.33
CA LYS A 242 16.17 17.10 -21.64
C LYS A 242 15.46 17.62 -20.42
N ASP A 243 15.68 18.89 -20.10
CA ASP A 243 14.99 19.58 -19.01
C ASP A 243 13.49 19.69 -19.30
N MET A 244 12.68 19.44 -18.25
CA MET A 244 11.25 19.64 -18.27
C MET A 244 10.93 21.02 -17.68
N THR A 245 9.98 21.70 -18.29
CA THR A 245 9.50 23.01 -17.81
C THR A 245 8.29 22.85 -16.90
N ASP A 246 7.91 23.88 -16.18
CA ASP A 246 6.74 23.90 -15.28
C ASP A 246 5.45 23.50 -15.99
N ASP A 247 5.32 23.81 -17.29
CA ASP A 247 4.15 23.45 -18.10
C ASP A 247 4.19 22.04 -18.67
N SER A 248 5.28 21.33 -18.51
CA SER A 248 5.43 19.97 -19.00
C SER A 248 4.56 18.99 -18.23
N MET A 249 4.02 17.98 -18.93
CA MET A 249 3.30 16.87 -18.36
C MET A 249 4.23 15.68 -18.16
N LEU A 250 4.23 15.13 -16.97
CA LEU A 250 4.88 13.86 -16.61
C LEU A 250 3.83 12.76 -16.72
N HIS A 251 4.10 11.75 -17.52
CA HIS A 251 3.13 10.68 -17.80
C HIS A 251 3.40 9.44 -16.96
N ALA A 252 2.32 8.80 -16.48
CA ALA A 252 2.40 7.56 -15.72
C ALA A 252 3.14 6.47 -16.52
N GLY A 253 4.10 5.79 -15.89
CA GLY A 253 4.88 4.72 -16.54
C GLY A 253 6.03 5.18 -17.44
N GLU A 254 6.19 6.48 -17.68
CA GLU A 254 7.44 7.03 -18.20
C GLU A 254 8.47 7.21 -17.09
N GLY A 255 9.76 7.10 -17.45
CA GLY A 255 10.87 7.35 -16.54
C GLY A 255 11.35 8.80 -16.61
N TYR A 256 11.66 9.34 -15.45
CA TYR A 256 12.21 10.69 -15.28
C TYR A 256 13.33 10.65 -14.25
N ILE A 257 14.22 11.65 -14.30
CA ILE A 257 15.12 11.94 -13.20
C ILE A 257 14.72 13.26 -12.56
N ILE A 258 14.75 13.29 -11.23
CA ILE A 258 14.49 14.50 -10.42
C ILE A 258 15.64 14.73 -9.47
N GLN A 259 16.07 15.99 -9.31
CA GLN A 259 17.06 16.40 -8.34
C GLN A 259 16.57 17.62 -7.58
N PHE A 260 16.84 17.65 -6.29
CA PHE A 260 16.55 18.79 -5.43
C PHE A 260 17.84 19.55 -5.10
N ASN A 261 17.75 20.88 -4.91
CA ASN A 261 18.89 21.71 -4.55
C ASN A 261 19.35 21.53 -3.09
N LYS A 262 18.56 20.87 -2.26
CA LYS A 262 18.83 20.53 -0.86
C LYS A 262 17.98 19.34 -0.42
N ASN A 263 18.26 18.80 0.77
CA ASN A 263 17.38 17.80 1.36
C ASN A 263 15.98 18.36 1.57
N VAL A 264 14.97 17.61 1.15
CA VAL A 264 13.57 17.94 1.35
C VAL A 264 12.88 16.85 2.16
N ASN A 265 12.16 17.26 3.20
CA ASN A 265 11.41 16.31 4.04
C ASN A 265 10.21 15.74 3.31
N ARG A 266 9.66 16.50 2.36
CA ARG A 266 8.51 16.10 1.58
C ARG A 266 8.51 16.74 0.20
N PHE A 267 8.39 15.92 -0.84
CA PHE A 267 7.75 16.32 -2.08
C PHE A 267 6.49 15.49 -2.29
N ALA A 268 5.45 16.07 -2.84
CA ALA A 268 4.13 15.46 -2.89
C ALA A 268 3.51 15.54 -4.29
N LEU A 269 2.88 14.45 -4.68
CA LEU A 269 2.06 14.32 -5.87
C LEU A 269 0.60 14.21 -5.43
N LYS A 270 -0.30 14.98 -6.04
CA LYS A 270 -1.73 14.96 -5.70
C LYS A 270 -2.59 14.48 -6.86
N ALA A 271 -3.34 13.41 -6.65
CA ALA A 271 -4.41 12.98 -7.52
C ALA A 271 -5.74 13.53 -6.99
N ILE A 272 -6.18 14.66 -7.53
CA ILE A 272 -7.43 15.33 -7.16
C ILE A 272 -8.51 15.16 -8.23
N ASN A 273 -8.14 15.07 -9.51
CA ASN A 273 -9.07 14.81 -10.59
C ASN A 273 -9.49 13.34 -10.64
N ASN A 274 -10.64 13.07 -11.28
CA ASN A 274 -11.20 11.74 -11.32
C ASN A 274 -10.35 10.76 -12.15
N ASP A 275 -9.70 11.22 -13.22
CA ASP A 275 -8.91 10.37 -14.10
C ASP A 275 -7.69 9.82 -13.35
N ASN A 276 -6.95 10.66 -12.62
CA ASN A 276 -5.82 10.25 -11.80
C ASN A 276 -6.24 9.33 -10.65
N LYS A 277 -7.36 9.63 -9.97
CA LYS A 277 -7.91 8.76 -8.92
C LYS A 277 -8.35 7.40 -9.48
N ASN A 278 -9.06 7.42 -10.61
CA ASN A 278 -9.47 6.18 -11.27
C ASN A 278 -8.26 5.36 -11.72
N ARG A 279 -7.21 6.01 -12.23
CA ARG A 279 -5.96 5.33 -12.58
C ARG A 279 -5.34 4.60 -11.39
N LEU A 280 -5.31 5.23 -10.21
CA LEU A 280 -4.78 4.62 -8.98
C LEU A 280 -5.64 3.45 -8.47
N PHE A 281 -6.97 3.58 -8.56
CA PHE A 281 -7.90 2.63 -7.95
C PHE A 281 -8.32 1.49 -8.87
N SER A 282 -8.44 1.73 -10.18
CA SER A 282 -8.89 0.69 -11.13
C SER A 282 -7.89 -0.45 -11.29
N GLY A 283 -6.61 -0.16 -11.09
CA GLY A 283 -5.54 -1.13 -11.30
C GLY A 283 -5.48 -1.70 -12.71
N ASN A 284 -5.94 -0.96 -13.71
CA ASN A 284 -5.88 -1.41 -15.10
C ASN A 284 -4.43 -1.55 -15.58
N ALA A 285 -4.23 -2.43 -16.58
CA ALA A 285 -2.97 -2.50 -17.29
C ALA A 285 -2.59 -1.12 -17.86
N LEU A 286 -1.31 -0.82 -17.87
CA LEU A 286 -0.76 0.36 -18.51
C LEU A 286 0.21 -0.06 -19.61
N SER A 287 0.05 0.51 -20.80
CA SER A 287 1.01 0.37 -21.89
C SER A 287 1.71 1.69 -22.15
N ARG A 288 3.02 1.60 -22.45
CA ARG A 288 3.84 2.73 -22.89
C ARG A 288 4.54 2.39 -24.19
N GLU A 289 4.36 3.25 -25.18
CA GLU A 289 5.06 3.14 -26.47
C GLU A 289 6.58 3.24 -26.25
N LEU A 290 7.31 2.40 -26.96
CA LEU A 290 8.75 2.41 -26.99
C LEU A 290 9.23 3.05 -28.28
N GLY A 291 10.04 4.10 -28.16
CA GLY A 291 10.66 4.77 -29.29
C GLY A 291 11.70 3.87 -29.95
N GLU A 292 11.67 3.83 -31.27
CA GLU A 292 12.72 3.21 -32.07
C GLU A 292 13.74 4.27 -32.48
N TYR A 293 15.00 4.06 -32.10
CA TYR A 293 16.08 4.98 -32.37
C TYR A 293 17.21 4.24 -33.08
N ILE A 294 17.39 4.53 -34.37
CA ILE A 294 18.40 3.88 -35.20
C ILE A 294 19.79 4.36 -34.81
N SER A 295 20.71 3.42 -34.67
CA SER A 295 22.10 3.68 -34.37
C SER A 295 22.99 2.70 -35.14
N GLU A 296 24.17 3.15 -35.56
CA GLU A 296 25.22 2.28 -36.11
C GLU A 296 25.78 1.31 -35.05
N PHE A 297 25.68 1.71 -33.77
CA PHE A 297 26.15 0.91 -32.65
C PHE A 297 24.95 0.24 -31.95
N ALA A 298 24.89 -1.08 -31.93
CA ALA A 298 23.81 -1.86 -31.35
C ALA A 298 23.55 -1.50 -29.86
N HIS A 299 24.61 -1.22 -29.11
CA HIS A 299 24.50 -0.84 -27.68
C HIS A 299 23.88 0.55 -27.43
N ASN A 300 23.75 1.39 -28.46
CA ASN A 300 23.10 2.70 -28.38
C ASN A 300 21.68 2.71 -28.96
N ARG A 301 21.27 1.62 -29.65
CA ARG A 301 20.00 1.56 -30.37
C ARG A 301 18.82 1.45 -29.42
N SER A 302 17.79 2.25 -29.66
CA SER A 302 16.42 2.07 -29.16
C SER A 302 16.30 1.96 -27.63
N TRP A 303 17.15 2.67 -26.88
CA TRP A 303 17.01 2.76 -25.43
C TRP A 303 15.84 3.66 -25.04
N ASN A 304 15.01 3.17 -24.15
CA ASN A 304 13.85 3.86 -23.59
C ASN A 304 13.95 3.87 -22.06
N PHE A 305 13.42 4.93 -21.45
CA PHE A 305 13.38 5.06 -20.02
C PHE A 305 11.93 5.07 -19.56
N VAL A 306 11.53 4.01 -18.90
CA VAL A 306 10.17 3.73 -18.43
C VAL A 306 10.19 3.44 -16.93
N GLY A 307 9.05 3.17 -16.32
CA GLY A 307 9.05 2.78 -14.92
C GLY A 307 7.74 2.20 -14.43
N ASN A 308 7.80 1.67 -13.21
CA ASN A 308 6.65 1.10 -12.54
C ASN A 308 5.53 2.14 -12.40
N PRO A 309 4.38 1.93 -13.06
CA PRO A 309 3.27 2.90 -13.06
C PRO A 309 2.33 2.72 -11.86
N TYR A 310 2.70 1.89 -10.90
CA TYR A 310 1.86 1.60 -9.75
C TYR A 310 2.50 2.11 -8.46
N PRO A 311 1.70 2.62 -7.50
CA PRO A 311 2.17 3.02 -6.19
C PRO A 311 2.35 1.81 -5.26
N CYS A 312 2.94 0.73 -5.77
CA CYS A 312 3.24 -0.51 -5.06
C CYS A 312 4.44 -1.21 -5.71
N TYR A 313 4.95 -2.25 -5.06
CA TYR A 313 5.95 -3.13 -5.69
C TYR A 313 5.35 -3.82 -6.91
N PHE A 314 6.20 -4.13 -7.88
CA PHE A 314 5.76 -4.75 -9.13
C PHE A 314 6.69 -5.88 -9.56
N ASP A 315 6.12 -7.05 -9.77
CA ASP A 315 6.82 -8.22 -10.28
C ASP A 315 6.98 -8.11 -11.80
N ILE A 316 8.22 -7.99 -12.26
CA ILE A 316 8.53 -7.73 -13.67
C ILE A 316 8.17 -8.88 -14.61
N ARG A 317 7.87 -10.08 -14.11
CA ARG A 317 7.32 -11.19 -14.91
C ARG A 317 5.96 -10.88 -15.52
N TYR A 318 5.25 -9.91 -14.97
CA TYR A 318 3.95 -9.45 -15.46
C TYR A 318 4.05 -8.26 -16.41
N MET A 319 5.23 -8.04 -16.99
CA MET A 319 5.41 -7.22 -18.18
C MET A 319 5.46 -8.13 -19.42
N ASN A 320 5.12 -7.56 -20.58
CA ASN A 320 5.37 -8.23 -21.87
C ASN A 320 6.84 -8.15 -22.33
N TYR A 321 7.74 -7.68 -21.47
CA TYR A 321 9.18 -7.51 -21.75
C TYR A 321 9.97 -8.59 -20.99
N THR A 322 10.64 -9.47 -21.73
CA THR A 322 11.29 -10.67 -21.17
C THR A 322 12.81 -10.54 -21.01
N ALA A 323 13.43 -9.53 -21.62
CA ALA A 323 14.84 -9.27 -21.44
C ALA A 323 15.11 -8.61 -20.07
N PRO A 324 16.36 -8.67 -19.55
CA PRO A 324 16.72 -7.92 -18.35
C PRO A 324 16.49 -6.42 -18.53
N VAL A 325 16.00 -5.77 -17.47
CA VAL A 325 15.85 -4.32 -17.41
C VAL A 325 17.02 -3.70 -16.64
N THR A 326 17.40 -2.48 -16.95
CA THR A 326 18.54 -1.82 -16.32
C THR A 326 18.04 -0.76 -15.34
N VAL A 327 18.41 -0.92 -14.07
CA VAL A 327 18.04 0.01 -12.97
C VAL A 327 19.29 0.74 -12.46
N TRP A 328 19.06 1.91 -11.86
CA TRP A 328 20.07 2.61 -11.09
C TRP A 328 19.95 2.23 -9.61
N ASN A 329 21.01 1.74 -9.00
CA ASN A 329 21.02 1.31 -7.60
C ASN A 329 21.60 2.35 -6.61
N GLY A 330 21.86 3.58 -7.09
CA GLY A 330 22.49 4.66 -6.31
C GLY A 330 23.98 4.77 -6.51
N ARG A 331 24.65 3.75 -7.07
CA ARG A 331 26.08 3.73 -7.34
C ARG A 331 26.41 3.47 -8.82
N GLY A 332 25.55 2.70 -9.47
CA GLY A 332 25.77 2.30 -10.85
C GLY A 332 24.50 1.71 -11.48
N TYR A 333 24.58 1.48 -12.77
CA TYR A 333 23.56 0.74 -13.50
C TYR A 333 23.77 -0.75 -13.32
N MET A 334 22.68 -1.47 -13.04
CA MET A 334 22.68 -2.92 -12.93
C MET A 334 21.49 -3.50 -13.71
N ALA A 335 21.73 -4.64 -14.34
CA ALA A 335 20.67 -5.40 -14.98
C ALA A 335 19.95 -6.26 -13.94
N ILE A 336 18.61 -6.26 -13.99
CA ILE A 336 17.78 -7.15 -13.20
C ILE A 336 16.95 -8.04 -14.11
N SER A 337 16.92 -9.33 -13.78
CA SER A 337 16.20 -10.32 -14.57
C SER A 337 14.72 -10.37 -14.19
N PRO A 338 13.80 -10.55 -15.14
CA PRO A 338 12.39 -10.81 -14.83
C PRO A 338 12.17 -11.99 -13.87
N GLU A 339 13.06 -12.96 -13.87
CA GLU A 339 12.94 -14.14 -13.00
C GLU A 339 13.30 -13.87 -11.53
N ASP A 340 14.11 -12.85 -11.27
CA ASP A 340 14.80 -12.71 -10.00
C ASP A 340 14.42 -11.47 -9.18
N ASP A 341 13.72 -10.48 -9.76
CA ASP A 341 13.58 -9.20 -9.09
C ASP A 341 12.18 -8.56 -9.16
N ILE A 342 11.95 -7.61 -8.27
CA ILE A 342 10.72 -6.84 -8.10
C ILE A 342 11.07 -5.35 -8.15
N LEU A 343 10.37 -4.59 -8.99
CA LEU A 343 10.50 -3.15 -8.99
C LEU A 343 9.91 -2.54 -7.72
N LYS A 344 10.57 -1.54 -7.18
CA LYS A 344 10.05 -0.71 -6.09
C LYS A 344 8.89 0.16 -6.60
N PRO A 345 8.03 0.65 -5.70
CA PRO A 345 7.04 1.66 -6.08
C PRO A 345 7.69 2.82 -6.82
N MET A 346 7.12 3.20 -7.96
CA MET A 346 7.59 4.30 -8.81
C MET A 346 9.06 4.21 -9.29
N GLN A 347 9.67 3.05 -9.27
CA GLN A 347 11.05 2.88 -9.75
C GLN A 347 11.10 2.97 -11.28
N ALA A 348 11.96 3.85 -11.80
CA ALA A 348 12.25 3.93 -13.22
C ALA A 348 13.43 3.04 -13.61
N PHE A 349 13.43 2.59 -14.85
CA PHE A 349 14.44 1.68 -15.42
C PHE A 349 14.55 1.85 -16.92
N PHE A 350 15.69 1.41 -17.47
CA PHE A 350 15.90 1.40 -18.90
C PHE A 350 15.54 0.05 -19.51
N VAL A 351 14.97 0.12 -20.73
CA VAL A 351 14.76 -1.02 -21.61
C VAL A 351 15.30 -0.69 -23.01
N GLN A 352 15.80 -1.69 -23.69
CA GLN A 352 16.14 -1.58 -25.10
C GLN A 352 14.99 -2.18 -25.91
N LYS A 353 14.34 -1.38 -26.78
CA LYS A 353 13.17 -1.83 -27.54
C LYS A 353 13.53 -3.01 -28.44
N PRO A 354 12.87 -4.18 -28.28
CA PRO A 354 12.96 -5.27 -29.24
C PRO A 354 12.36 -4.88 -30.60
N VAL A 355 12.77 -5.56 -31.66
CA VAL A 355 12.32 -5.25 -33.04
C VAL A 355 10.83 -5.43 -33.22
N ASP A 356 10.24 -6.40 -32.53
CA ASP A 356 8.85 -6.85 -32.64
C ASP A 356 7.95 -6.31 -31.52
N MET A 357 8.40 -5.33 -30.75
CA MET A 357 7.66 -4.77 -29.61
C MET A 357 7.51 -3.26 -29.74
N ASP A 358 6.29 -2.77 -29.93
CA ASP A 358 6.02 -1.33 -30.01
C ASP A 358 5.72 -0.68 -28.66
N ALA A 359 5.27 -1.46 -27.69
CA ALA A 359 4.94 -0.94 -26.37
C ALA A 359 5.28 -1.94 -25.26
N ILE A 360 5.72 -1.41 -24.12
CA ILE A 360 5.81 -2.17 -22.87
C ILE A 360 4.49 -2.07 -22.13
N THR A 361 3.98 -3.21 -21.65
CA THR A 361 2.71 -3.29 -20.93
C THR A 361 2.94 -3.85 -19.54
N PHE A 362 2.39 -3.16 -18.54
CA PHE A 362 2.38 -3.57 -17.14
C PHE A 362 1.01 -4.15 -16.79
N LEU A 363 0.95 -5.43 -16.47
CA LEU A 363 -0.29 -6.10 -16.08
C LEU A 363 -0.56 -5.90 -14.58
N PRO A 364 -1.82 -5.66 -14.17
CA PRO A 364 -2.15 -5.38 -12.77
C PRO A 364 -1.87 -6.54 -11.81
N GLU A 365 -1.78 -7.77 -12.31
CA GLU A 365 -1.45 -8.98 -11.55
C GLU A 365 -0.03 -8.94 -10.99
N GLY A 366 0.85 -8.14 -11.58
CA GLY A 366 2.22 -7.93 -11.11
C GLY A 366 2.33 -7.08 -9.85
N ARG A 367 1.24 -6.44 -9.39
CA ARG A 367 1.25 -5.60 -8.20
C ARG A 367 1.45 -6.42 -6.93
N GLN A 368 2.41 -6.00 -6.10
CA GLN A 368 2.79 -6.67 -4.85
C GLN A 368 2.81 -5.66 -3.70
N MET A 369 2.38 -6.09 -2.51
CA MET A 369 2.46 -5.23 -1.31
C MET A 369 3.91 -5.03 -0.87
N ASP A 370 4.72 -6.07 -0.99
CA ASP A 370 6.13 -6.10 -0.62
C ASP A 370 6.90 -7.18 -1.40
N THR A 371 8.18 -7.33 -1.10
CA THR A 371 9.07 -8.30 -1.74
C THR A 371 8.95 -9.74 -1.18
N SER A 372 8.16 -9.96 -0.15
CA SER A 372 8.14 -11.24 0.61
C SER A 372 7.55 -12.43 -0.16
N ILE A 373 6.76 -12.17 -1.21
CA ILE A 373 6.11 -13.24 -1.98
C ILE A 373 7.13 -14.02 -2.80
N ARG A 374 8.15 -13.37 -3.36
CA ARG A 374 9.22 -14.07 -4.10
C ARG A 374 10.06 -14.98 -3.23
N ALA A 375 10.38 -14.58 -2.01
CA ALA A 375 11.12 -15.42 -1.07
C ALA A 375 10.38 -16.74 -0.78
N ARG A 376 9.03 -16.72 -0.82
CA ARG A 376 8.20 -17.93 -0.65
C ARG A 376 8.07 -18.77 -1.92
N MET A 377 8.12 -18.16 -3.11
CA MET A 377 8.01 -18.85 -4.39
C MET A 377 9.35 -19.47 -4.82
N ALA A 378 10.48 -18.84 -4.51
CA ALA A 378 11.80 -19.39 -4.76
C ALA A 378 12.01 -20.75 -4.03
N VAL A 379 11.35 -20.95 -2.90
CA VAL A 379 11.34 -22.23 -2.17
C VAL A 379 10.42 -23.27 -2.86
N ARG A 380 9.42 -22.85 -3.67
CA ARG A 380 8.51 -23.77 -4.36
C ARG A 380 8.95 -24.15 -5.79
N THR A 381 9.71 -23.29 -6.46
CA THR A 381 10.18 -23.53 -7.84
C THR A 381 11.50 -24.31 -7.93
N ALA A 382 12.11 -24.67 -6.81
CA ALA A 382 13.26 -25.59 -6.80
C ALA A 382 12.93 -27.03 -7.26
N ALA A 383 11.72 -27.28 -7.73
CA ALA A 383 11.24 -28.61 -8.17
C ALA A 383 10.94 -28.72 -9.68
N VAL A 384 11.39 -27.78 -10.52
CA VAL A 384 11.31 -27.93 -11.98
C VAL A 384 12.70 -28.04 -12.56
N GLU A 385 12.99 -29.21 -13.08
CA GLU A 385 14.20 -29.60 -13.75
C GLU A 385 14.67 -28.57 -14.80
N SER A 386 15.60 -27.73 -14.45
CA SER A 386 16.49 -27.12 -15.43
C SER A 386 17.90 -27.70 -15.19
N ASN A 387 18.57 -28.15 -16.22
CA ASN A 387 19.98 -28.59 -16.20
C ASN A 387 20.97 -27.47 -15.80
N ARG A 388 20.52 -26.52 -14.99
CA ARG A 388 21.31 -25.40 -14.50
C ARG A 388 21.55 -25.59 -13.01
N THR A 389 22.81 -25.61 -12.61
CA THR A 389 23.18 -25.58 -11.21
C THR A 389 23.48 -24.15 -10.81
N ILE A 390 22.78 -23.66 -9.82
CA ILE A 390 22.92 -22.29 -9.31
C ILE A 390 23.55 -22.35 -7.93
N TYR A 391 24.69 -21.71 -7.78
CA TYR A 391 25.36 -21.52 -6.51
C TYR A 391 25.14 -20.07 -6.06
N ASN A 392 24.44 -19.87 -4.98
CA ASN A 392 24.35 -18.57 -4.32
C ASN A 392 25.43 -18.52 -3.26
N LEU A 393 26.43 -17.67 -3.44
CA LEU A 393 27.48 -17.42 -2.49
C LEU A 393 27.12 -16.15 -1.71
N ALA A 394 26.89 -16.29 -0.41
CA ALA A 394 26.71 -15.17 0.51
C ALA A 394 27.99 -15.01 1.32
N LEU A 395 28.63 -13.86 1.20
CA LEU A 395 29.72 -13.44 2.09
C LEU A 395 29.11 -12.48 3.11
N ALA A 396 29.01 -12.92 4.36
CA ALA A 396 28.52 -12.11 5.45
C ALA A 396 29.64 -11.80 6.44
N SER A 397 29.81 -10.52 6.76
CA SER A 397 30.56 -10.06 7.93
C SER A 397 29.57 -9.41 8.91
N SER A 398 30.04 -9.00 10.09
CA SER A 398 29.21 -8.29 11.05
C SER A 398 28.65 -6.95 10.55
N GLU A 399 29.21 -6.41 9.45
CA GLU A 399 28.84 -5.09 8.89
C GLU A 399 28.36 -5.11 7.45
N TYR A 400 28.66 -6.17 6.69
CA TYR A 400 28.34 -6.26 5.25
C TYR A 400 27.92 -7.67 4.86
N THR A 401 26.90 -7.75 4.03
CA THR A 401 26.53 -8.97 3.32
C THR A 401 26.64 -8.70 1.83
N ASP A 402 27.49 -9.48 1.15
CA ASP A 402 27.57 -9.46 -0.31
C ASP A 402 27.09 -10.81 -0.84
N ASN A 403 26.24 -10.77 -1.86
CA ASN A 403 25.68 -11.96 -2.49
C ASN A 403 26.18 -12.03 -3.92
N THR A 404 26.88 -13.08 -4.28
CA THR A 404 27.20 -13.38 -5.67
C THR A 404 26.57 -14.69 -6.09
N ARG A 405 26.29 -14.80 -7.38
CA ARG A 405 25.58 -15.94 -7.94
C ARG A 405 26.44 -16.56 -9.05
N ILE A 406 26.71 -17.84 -8.94
CA ILE A 406 27.35 -18.62 -10.00
C ILE A 406 26.27 -19.50 -10.64
N VAL A 407 26.05 -19.32 -11.93
CA VAL A 407 25.15 -20.18 -12.71
C VAL A 407 26.02 -21.07 -13.59
N VAL A 408 25.95 -22.38 -13.34
CA VAL A 408 26.58 -23.37 -14.21
C VAL A 408 25.51 -23.93 -15.15
N ASN A 409 25.63 -23.59 -16.42
CA ASN A 409 24.78 -24.12 -17.47
C ASN A 409 25.62 -24.97 -18.41
N PRO A 410 25.37 -26.28 -18.52
CA PRO A 410 26.12 -27.16 -19.41
C PRO A 410 26.04 -26.80 -20.90
N ALA A 411 25.03 -25.97 -21.27
CA ALA A 411 24.85 -25.50 -22.64
C ALA A 411 25.58 -24.19 -22.95
N MET A 412 26.28 -23.58 -21.98
CA MET A 412 27.10 -22.38 -22.21
C MET A 412 28.48 -22.78 -22.69
N SER A 413 28.88 -22.24 -23.82
CA SER A 413 30.28 -22.31 -24.26
C SER A 413 31.15 -21.45 -23.33
N MET A 414 32.38 -21.91 -23.05
CA MET A 414 33.37 -21.17 -22.26
C MET A 414 33.94 -19.98 -23.08
N GLY A 415 33.10 -19.06 -23.46
CA GLY A 415 33.47 -17.78 -24.06
C GLY A 415 33.14 -16.66 -23.08
N TYR A 416 34.10 -15.79 -22.80
CA TYR A 416 33.85 -14.53 -22.10
C TYR A 416 32.99 -13.64 -23.00
N ASP A 417 31.70 -13.59 -22.73
CA ASP A 417 30.86 -12.48 -23.16
C ASP A 417 30.86 -11.43 -22.04
N MET A 418 31.73 -10.41 -22.23
CA MET A 418 31.71 -9.19 -21.41
C MET A 418 30.59 -8.26 -21.86
#